data_11d845e314121de6ade5b5a66d98f905
#
_entry.id   11d845e314121de6ade5b5a66d98f905
#
_cell.length_a   1.000
_cell.length_b   1.000
_cell.length_c   1.000
_cell.angle_alpha   90.00
_cell.angle_beta   90.00
_cell.angle_gamma   90.00
#
_symmetry.space_group_name_H-M   'P 1'
#
loop_
_entity.id
_entity.type
_entity.pdbx_description
1 polymer ?
#
loop_
_entity_poly.entity_id
_entity_poly.type
_entity_poly.pdbx_seq_one_letter_code
_entity_poly.pdbx_strand_id
1 'polypeptide(L)' 'MEVREAVLTVLREEAAPLHWTVIQDLALRRGYLDPFTTKDVRRQVLAELAAAVRDDQVVKTGTGAYALPV' A
#
# COMPACT_ATOMS: atom_id res chain seq x y z
N MET A 1 -4.09 9.92 -6.39
CA MET A 1 -2.78 9.81 -5.71
C MET A 1 -1.85 8.90 -6.48
N GLU A 2 -0.56 9.11 -6.34
CA GLU A 2 0.42 8.12 -6.77
C GLU A 2 0.27 6.84 -5.96
N VAL A 3 0.66 5.70 -6.52
CA VAL A 3 0.43 4.41 -5.86
C VAL A 3 1.15 4.35 -4.51
N ARG A 4 2.42 4.80 -4.44
CA ARG A 4 3.14 4.81 -3.17
C ARG A 4 2.43 5.67 -2.13
N GLU A 5 2.01 6.87 -2.51
CA GLU A 5 1.29 7.77 -1.61
C GLU A 5 0.00 7.15 -1.11
N ALA A 6 -0.73 6.46 -2.00
CA ALA A 6 -1.97 5.80 -1.63
C ALA A 6 -1.75 4.70 -0.57
N VAL A 7 -0.75 3.83 -0.77
CA VAL A 7 -0.49 2.75 0.18
C VAL A 7 0.01 3.29 1.53
N LEU A 8 0.85 4.32 1.52
CA LEU A 8 1.30 4.95 2.76
C LEU A 8 0.15 5.63 3.50
N THR A 9 -0.76 6.28 2.77
CA THR A 9 -1.91 6.94 3.36
C THR A 9 -2.82 5.93 4.05
N VAL A 10 -3.12 4.80 3.39
CA VAL A 10 -3.92 3.73 3.99
C VAL A 10 -3.27 3.21 5.27
N LEU A 11 -1.97 2.95 5.24
CA LEU A 11 -1.26 2.46 6.42
C LEU A 11 -1.27 3.47 7.57
N ARG A 12 -1.17 4.77 7.27
CA ARG A 12 -1.28 5.82 8.30
C ARG A 12 -2.67 5.87 8.90
N GLU A 13 -3.69 5.78 8.07
CA GLU A 13 -5.08 5.86 8.54
C GLU A 13 -5.48 4.68 9.40
N GLU A 14 -5.05 3.48 9.02
CA GLU A 14 -5.38 2.27 9.77
C GLU A 14 -4.50 2.08 11.00
N ALA A 15 -3.29 2.62 10.97
CA ALA A 15 -2.33 2.58 12.08
C ALA A 15 -2.09 1.17 12.61
N ALA A 16 -2.05 0.18 11.73
CA ALA A 16 -1.89 -1.23 12.07
C ALA A 16 -1.28 -1.98 10.90
N PRO A 17 -0.61 -3.13 11.15
CA PRO A 17 -0.14 -3.98 10.05
C PRO A 17 -1.31 -4.48 9.22
N LEU A 18 -1.17 -4.43 7.90
CA LEU A 18 -2.21 -4.86 6.97
C LEU A 18 -1.61 -5.75 5.89
N HIS A 19 -2.39 -6.75 5.47
CA HIS A 19 -2.05 -7.53 4.29
C HIS A 19 -2.20 -6.65 3.05
N TRP A 20 -1.38 -6.89 2.03
CA TRP A 20 -1.39 -6.05 0.81
C TRP A 20 -2.77 -6.02 0.13
N THR A 21 -3.55 -7.12 0.23
CA THR A 21 -4.90 -7.18 -0.35
C THR A 21 -5.84 -6.17 0.31
N VAL A 22 -5.71 -6.00 1.63
CA VAL A 22 -6.49 -5.03 2.39
C VAL A 22 -6.04 -3.61 2.03
N ILE A 23 -4.74 -3.38 1.92
CA ILE A 23 -4.20 -2.07 1.52
C ILE A 23 -4.76 -1.69 0.15
N GLN A 24 -4.70 -2.61 -0.82
CA GLN A 24 -5.24 -2.39 -2.16
C GLN A 24 -6.73 -2.09 -2.13
N ASP A 25 -7.50 -2.91 -1.41
CA ASP A 25 -8.95 -2.76 -1.33
C ASP A 25 -9.33 -1.40 -0.74
N LEU A 26 -8.70 -1.00 0.37
CA LEU A 26 -8.98 0.28 1.00
C LEU A 26 -8.58 1.46 0.11
N ALA A 27 -7.44 1.36 -0.58
CA ALA A 27 -7.00 2.42 -1.48
C ALA A 27 -8.01 2.63 -2.61
N LEU A 28 -8.56 1.54 -3.15
CA LEU A 28 -9.59 1.61 -4.19
C LEU A 28 -10.91 2.15 -3.64
N ARG A 29 -11.35 1.64 -2.49
CA ARG A 29 -12.62 2.05 -1.90
C ARG A 29 -12.64 3.52 -1.50
N ARG A 30 -11.52 4.04 -1.04
CA ARG A 30 -11.41 5.44 -0.59
C ARG A 30 -11.12 6.39 -1.74
N GLY A 31 -11.00 5.87 -2.97
CA GLY A 31 -10.73 6.68 -4.13
C GLY A 31 -9.29 7.19 -4.24
N TYR A 32 -8.37 6.62 -3.48
CA TYR A 32 -6.95 6.98 -3.57
C TYR A 32 -6.31 6.42 -4.83
N LEU A 33 -6.81 5.28 -5.32
CA LEU A 33 -6.43 4.71 -6.60
C LEU A 33 -7.66 4.53 -7.46
N ASP A 34 -7.53 4.86 -8.75
CA ASP A 34 -8.60 4.69 -9.72
C ASP A 34 -8.25 3.49 -10.61
N PRO A 35 -9.07 2.40 -10.61
CA PRO A 35 -8.76 1.23 -11.42
C PRO A 35 -8.82 1.50 -12.93
N PHE A 36 -9.46 2.60 -13.34
CA PHE A 36 -9.53 2.95 -14.76
C PHE A 36 -8.29 3.69 -15.25
N THR A 37 -7.56 4.35 -14.35
CA THR A 37 -6.36 5.11 -14.71
C THR A 37 -5.07 4.44 -14.25
N THR A 38 -5.14 3.57 -13.24
CA THR A 38 -4.00 2.82 -12.74
C THR A 38 -3.99 1.43 -13.36
N LYS A 39 -3.07 1.19 -14.29
CA LYS A 39 -2.92 -0.12 -14.91
C LYS A 39 -2.38 -1.13 -13.90
N ASP A 40 -2.95 -2.33 -13.92
CA ASP A 40 -2.47 -3.45 -13.13
C ASP A 40 -2.23 -3.03 -11.66
N VAL A 41 -3.31 -2.64 -11.00
CA VAL A 41 -3.29 -2.10 -9.64
C VAL A 41 -2.53 -3.03 -8.68
N ARG A 42 -2.83 -4.32 -8.72
CA ARG A 42 -2.16 -5.31 -7.88
C ARG A 42 -0.65 -5.28 -8.03
N ARG A 43 -0.17 -5.30 -9.26
CA ARG A 43 1.26 -5.29 -9.57
C ARG A 43 1.92 -4.01 -9.07
N GLN A 44 1.28 -2.87 -9.29
CA GLN A 44 1.82 -1.59 -8.86
C GLN A 44 1.81 -1.45 -7.33
N VAL A 45 0.76 -1.91 -6.67
CA VAL A 45 0.71 -1.91 -5.20
C VAL A 45 1.84 -2.74 -4.63
N LEU A 46 2.02 -3.97 -5.13
CA LEU A 46 3.10 -4.85 -4.65
C LEU A 46 4.47 -4.27 -4.94
N ALA A 47 4.68 -3.69 -6.12
CA ALA A 47 5.95 -3.08 -6.49
C ALA A 47 6.28 -1.88 -5.60
N GLU A 48 5.29 -1.02 -5.33
CA GLU A 48 5.51 0.15 -4.49
C GLU A 48 5.70 -0.22 -3.02
N LEU A 49 5.01 -1.23 -2.52
CA LEU A 49 5.27 -1.73 -1.17
C LEU A 49 6.69 -2.27 -1.04
N ALA A 50 7.17 -3.03 -2.02
CA ALA A 50 8.54 -3.53 -2.00
C ALA A 50 9.56 -2.38 -2.05
N ALA A 51 9.32 -1.38 -2.89
CA ALA A 51 10.17 -0.21 -2.99
C ALA A 51 10.16 0.61 -1.68
N ALA A 52 8.99 0.75 -1.06
CA ALA A 52 8.86 1.46 0.21
C ALA A 52 9.61 0.75 1.34
N VAL A 53 9.65 -0.59 1.32
CA VAL A 53 10.47 -1.35 2.28
C VAL A 53 11.95 -1.04 2.07
N ARG A 54 12.41 -1.03 0.82
CA ARG A 54 13.81 -0.69 0.52
C ARG A 54 14.17 0.74 0.95
N ASP A 55 13.20 1.65 0.89
CA ASP A 55 13.38 3.05 1.25
C ASP A 55 13.09 3.33 2.72
N ASP A 56 12.90 2.31 3.53
CA ASP A 56 12.62 2.40 4.96
C ASP A 56 11.34 3.17 5.31
N GLN A 57 10.43 3.29 4.37
CA GLN A 57 9.13 3.94 4.60
C GLN A 57 8.08 2.96 5.13
N VAL A 58 8.29 1.68 4.93
CA VAL A 58 7.38 0.60 5.33
C VAL A 58 8.23 -0.56 5.81
N VAL A 59 7.72 -1.31 6.78
CA VAL A 59 8.34 -2.57 7.22
C VAL A 59 7.44 -3.74 6.85
N LYS A 60 8.06 -4.85 6.48
CA LYS A 60 7.34 -6.09 6.19
C LYS A 60 7.21 -6.87 7.50
N THR A 61 5.98 -7.08 7.97
CA THR A 61 5.71 -7.71 9.27
C THR A 61 5.45 -9.20 9.19
N GLY A 62 5.23 -9.71 7.98
CA GLY A 62 4.98 -11.13 7.74
C GLY A 62 4.78 -11.36 6.26
N THR A 63 4.39 -12.56 5.87
CA THR A 63 4.15 -12.88 4.46
C THR A 63 3.01 -12.02 3.93
N GLY A 64 3.34 -11.09 3.03
CA GLY A 64 2.37 -10.19 2.42
C GLY A 64 1.83 -9.10 3.35
N ALA A 65 2.34 -8.99 4.58
CA ALA A 65 1.87 -8.01 5.55
C ALA A 65 2.87 -6.87 5.70
N TYR A 66 2.36 -5.66 5.84
CA TYR A 66 3.15 -4.42 5.86
C TYR A 66 2.62 -3.46 6.90
N ALA A 67 3.52 -2.65 7.46
CA ALA A 67 3.17 -1.63 8.44
C ALA A 67 4.11 -0.44 8.30
N LEU A 68 3.72 0.70 8.86
CA LEU A 68 4.63 1.83 8.98
C LEU A 68 5.67 1.52 10.04
N PRO A 69 6.92 2.02 9.90
CA PRO A 69 7.94 1.89 10.93
C PRO A 69 7.47 2.58 12.22
N VAL A 70 7.81 2.01 13.33
CA VAL A 70 7.45 2.56 14.64
C VAL A 70 8.44 3.65 15.03
#